data_916842ced7aeea9e26ab3df3f12836b1
#
_entry.id   916842ced7aeea9e26ab3df3f12836b1
#
_cell.length_a   1.000
_cell.length_b   1.000
_cell.length_c   1.000
_cell.angle_alpha   90.00
_cell.angle_beta   90.00
_cell.angle_gamma   90.00
#
_symmetry.space_group_name_H-M   'P 1'
#
loop_
_entity.id
_entity.type
_entity.pdbx_description
1 polymer ?
#
loop_
_entity_poly.entity_id
_entity_poly.type
_entity_poly.pdbx_seq_one_letter_code
_entity_poly.pdbx_strand_id
1 'polypeptide(L)'
;MDITVQYIKDRFEVFNKQMFGGALPLPVIRLSKAKTYLGAVTYKRKRTWYGKVVISDFKLRISVRYELSESLLEDTIIHEMIHYYILYNGLKDTSPHGKLFRQMMKAINEKFSRHIVVSHRGAKLKSMT
;
A
#
# COMPACT_ATOMS: atom_id res chain seq x y z
N MET A 1 -7.73 -17.88 5.16
CA MET A 1 -7.15 -16.95 6.16
C MET A 1 -8.11 -15.79 6.35
N ASP A 2 -8.45 -15.50 7.59
CA ASP A 2 -9.35 -14.39 7.91
C ASP A 2 -8.55 -13.09 8.01
N ILE A 3 -8.83 -12.19 7.11
CA ILE A 3 -8.17 -10.88 7.09
C ILE A 3 -8.94 -9.95 8.01
N THR A 4 -8.26 -9.42 9.02
CA THR A 4 -8.82 -8.46 9.96
C THR A 4 -8.04 -7.14 9.90
N VAL A 5 -8.66 -6.08 10.38
CA VAL A 5 -7.97 -4.78 10.52
C VAL A 5 -6.74 -4.95 11.42
N GLN A 6 -6.86 -5.69 12.51
CA GLN A 6 -5.74 -5.89 13.44
C GLN A 6 -4.57 -6.64 12.77
N TYR A 7 -4.86 -7.64 11.96
CA TYR A 7 -3.82 -8.36 11.21
C TYR A 7 -3.05 -7.41 10.30
N ILE A 8 -3.75 -6.56 9.58
CA ILE A 8 -3.10 -5.59 8.67
C ILE A 8 -2.28 -4.57 9.46
N LYS A 9 -2.80 -4.08 10.59
CA LYS A 9 -2.05 -3.19 11.49
C LYS A 9 -0.74 -3.82 11.94
N ASP A 10 -0.79 -5.07 12.38
CA ASP A 10 0.39 -5.78 12.86
C ASP A 10 1.43 -5.95 11.75
N ARG A 11 1.00 -6.30 10.55
CA ARG A 11 1.91 -6.42 9.40
C ARG A 11 2.46 -5.06 8.99
N PHE A 12 1.63 -4.02 9.00
CA PHE A 12 2.10 -2.66 8.73
C PHE A 12 3.23 -2.26 9.68
N GLU A 13 3.07 -2.47 10.96
CA GLU A 13 4.08 -2.11 11.96
C GLU A 13 5.40 -2.86 11.74
N VAL A 14 5.33 -4.15 11.44
CA VAL A 14 6.51 -4.97 11.14
C VAL A 14 7.24 -4.43 9.91
N PHE A 15 6.53 -4.22 8.82
CA PHE A 15 7.14 -3.76 7.56
C PHE A 15 7.64 -2.33 7.66
N ASN A 16 6.94 -1.47 8.41
CA ASN A 16 7.38 -0.10 8.65
C ASN A 16 8.76 -0.09 9.31
N LYS A 17 8.95 -0.89 10.34
CA LYS A 17 10.26 -1.04 11.00
C LYS A 17 11.33 -1.60 10.09
N GLN A 18 11.00 -2.67 9.35
CA GLN A 18 11.98 -3.39 8.53
C GLN A 18 12.39 -2.63 7.26
N MET A 19 11.43 -1.95 6.63
CA MET A 19 11.59 -1.45 5.26
C MET A 19 11.56 0.07 5.15
N PHE A 20 10.96 0.75 6.12
CA PHE A 20 10.73 2.21 6.06
C PHE A 20 11.32 2.94 7.26
N GLY A 21 12.19 2.29 8.02
CA GLY A 21 12.86 2.90 9.17
C GLY A 21 11.93 3.33 10.30
N GLY A 22 10.72 2.80 10.36
CA GLY A 22 9.72 3.20 11.34
C GLY A 22 9.14 4.59 11.12
N ALA A 23 9.36 5.18 9.95
CA ALA A 23 9.04 6.59 9.67
C ALA A 23 7.56 6.86 9.36
N LEU A 24 6.78 5.82 9.07
CA LEU A 24 5.38 6.00 8.65
C LEU A 24 4.43 5.97 9.84
N PRO A 25 3.61 7.02 10.05
CA PRO A 25 2.54 6.91 11.04
C PRO A 25 1.49 5.91 10.56
N LEU A 26 0.86 5.20 11.49
CA LEU A 26 -0.18 4.23 11.16
C LEU A 26 -1.38 4.94 10.52
N PRO A 27 -1.74 4.62 9.28
CA PRO A 27 -2.92 5.19 8.67
C PRO A 27 -4.19 4.50 9.19
N VAL A 28 -5.34 5.05 8.84
CA VAL A 28 -6.60 4.34 9.08
C VAL A 28 -6.64 3.13 8.16
N ILE A 29 -6.93 1.96 8.72
CA ILE A 29 -7.03 0.70 7.98
C ILE A 29 -8.50 0.41 7.71
N ARG A 30 -8.84 0.11 6.45
CA ARG A 30 -10.20 -0.25 6.04
C ARG A 30 -10.19 -1.52 5.20
N LEU A 31 -11.10 -2.41 5.47
CA LEU A 31 -11.37 -3.57 4.62
C LEU A 31 -12.44 -3.19 3.60
N SER A 32 -12.32 -3.68 2.39
CA SER A 32 -13.28 -3.41 1.32
C SER A 32 -13.61 -4.69 0.56
N LYS A 33 -14.61 -4.63 -0.32
CA LYS A 33 -14.95 -5.72 -1.24
C LYS A 33 -14.74 -5.28 -2.70
N ALA A 34 -13.71 -4.46 -2.92
CA ALA A 34 -13.41 -3.94 -4.24
C ALA A 34 -13.07 -5.04 -5.23
N LYS A 35 -13.54 -4.89 -6.47
CA LYS A 35 -13.29 -5.83 -7.57
C LYS A 35 -12.07 -5.45 -8.40
N THR A 36 -11.71 -4.18 -8.42
CA THR A 36 -10.74 -3.62 -9.35
C THR A 36 -9.35 -3.42 -8.75
N TYR A 37 -9.20 -3.59 -7.44
CA TYR A 37 -7.90 -3.49 -6.79
C TYR A 37 -7.81 -4.46 -5.60
N LEU A 38 -6.60 -4.86 -5.25
CA LEU A 38 -6.32 -5.63 -4.03
C LEU A 38 -6.04 -4.71 -2.85
N GLY A 39 -5.40 -3.59 -3.09
CA GLY A 39 -5.14 -2.58 -2.09
C GLY A 39 -5.16 -1.19 -2.70
N ALA A 40 -5.32 -0.18 -1.86
CA ALA A 40 -5.30 1.21 -2.27
C ALA A 40 -4.96 2.10 -1.08
N VAL A 41 -4.28 3.20 -1.36
CA VAL A 41 -4.09 4.30 -0.41
C VAL A 41 -4.96 5.45 -0.86
N THR A 42 -5.82 5.92 0.02
CA THR A 42 -6.66 7.09 -0.23
C THR A 42 -6.28 8.21 0.73
N TYR A 43 -6.57 9.42 0.34
CA TYR A 43 -6.20 10.60 1.13
C TYR A 43 -7.12 11.75 0.78
N LYS A 44 -7.12 12.79 1.63
CA LYS A 44 -7.78 14.05 1.35
C LYS A 44 -6.75 15.06 0.85
N ARG A 45 -7.11 15.79 -0.20
CA ARG A 45 -6.29 16.83 -0.77
C ARG A 45 -6.98 18.17 -0.54
N LYS A 46 -6.27 19.10 0.10
CA LYS A 46 -6.78 20.44 0.38
C LYS A 46 -5.79 21.49 -0.13
N ARG A 47 -6.30 22.50 -0.82
CA ARG A 47 -5.49 23.67 -1.19
C ARG A 47 -5.73 24.76 -0.16
N THR A 48 -4.65 25.26 0.43
CA THR A 48 -4.71 26.40 1.36
C THR A 48 -4.99 27.68 0.59
N TRP A 49 -5.41 28.74 1.31
CA TRP A 49 -5.69 30.04 0.70
C TRP A 49 -4.45 30.66 0.01
N TYR A 50 -3.25 30.29 0.45
CA TYR A 50 -2.00 30.78 -0.16
C TYR A 50 -1.44 29.82 -1.22
N GLY A 51 -2.24 28.89 -1.72
CA GLY A 51 -1.92 28.04 -2.85
C GLY A 51 -1.15 26.76 -2.54
N LYS A 52 -0.85 26.46 -1.27
CA LYS A 52 -0.16 25.24 -0.88
C LYS A 52 -1.16 24.06 -0.89
N VAL A 53 -0.73 22.92 -1.44
CA VAL A 53 -1.51 21.68 -1.39
C VAL A 53 -1.08 20.87 -0.17
N VAL A 54 -2.07 20.49 0.65
CA VAL A 54 -1.86 19.64 1.83
C VAL A 54 -2.59 18.32 1.62
N ILE A 55 -1.89 17.22 1.85
CA ILE A 55 -2.44 15.87 1.78
C ILE A 55 -2.55 15.34 3.20
N SER A 56 -3.72 14.81 3.56
CA SER A 56 -4.02 14.34 4.91
C SER A 56 -5.03 13.19 4.89
N ASP A 57 -5.35 12.67 6.07
CA ASP A 57 -6.36 11.61 6.26
C ASP A 57 -6.09 10.38 5.40
N PHE A 58 -4.87 9.87 5.48
CA PHE A 58 -4.47 8.67 4.76
C PHE A 58 -5.23 7.45 5.26
N LYS A 59 -5.74 6.66 4.31
CA LYS A 59 -6.38 5.37 4.59
C LYS A 59 -5.75 4.29 3.73
N LEU A 60 -5.43 3.17 4.36
CA LEU A 60 -5.00 1.97 3.68
C LEU A 60 -6.20 1.05 3.54
N ARG A 61 -6.59 0.77 2.31
CA ARG A 61 -7.73 -0.11 1.99
C ARG A 61 -7.21 -1.42 1.44
N ILE A 62 -7.70 -2.52 1.99
CA ILE A 62 -7.36 -3.87 1.52
C ILE A 62 -8.66 -4.57 1.14
N SER A 63 -8.72 -5.09 -0.08
CA SER A 63 -9.88 -5.84 -0.55
C SER A 63 -9.89 -7.24 0.06
N VAL A 64 -11.01 -7.62 0.64
CA VAL A 64 -11.25 -8.96 1.15
C VAL A 64 -12.14 -9.77 0.22
N ARG A 65 -12.35 -9.27 -1.00
CA ARG A 65 -13.19 -9.96 -1.98
C ARG A 65 -12.56 -11.24 -2.51
N TYR A 66 -11.23 -11.25 -2.64
CA TYR A 66 -10.50 -12.36 -3.22
C TYR A 66 -9.78 -13.15 -2.13
N GLU A 67 -9.67 -14.45 -2.34
CA GLU A 67 -8.84 -15.31 -1.49
C GLU A 67 -7.37 -15.07 -1.86
N LEU A 68 -6.59 -14.56 -0.91
CA LEU A 68 -5.19 -14.27 -1.11
C LEU A 68 -4.34 -15.20 -0.25
N SER A 69 -3.19 -15.62 -0.79
CA SER A 69 -2.16 -16.24 0.05
C SER A 69 -1.61 -15.21 1.02
N GLU A 70 -1.04 -15.67 2.11
CA GLU A 70 -0.39 -14.77 3.07
C GLU A 70 0.68 -13.92 2.40
N SER A 71 1.50 -14.56 1.56
CA SER A 71 2.57 -13.87 0.82
C SER A 71 2.03 -12.77 -0.10
N LEU A 72 0.97 -13.06 -0.84
CA LEU A 72 0.35 -12.07 -1.73
C LEU A 72 -0.28 -10.93 -0.95
N LEU A 73 -0.94 -11.24 0.17
CA LEU A 73 -1.51 -10.21 1.04
C LEU A 73 -0.41 -9.29 1.59
N GLU A 74 0.67 -9.86 2.08
CA GLU A 74 1.80 -9.08 2.59
C GLU A 74 2.43 -8.22 1.50
N ASP A 75 2.65 -8.77 0.31
CA ASP A 75 3.19 -8.03 -0.83
C ASP A 75 2.26 -6.89 -1.24
N THR A 76 0.94 -7.10 -1.14
CA THR A 76 -0.04 -6.06 -1.41
C THR A 76 0.06 -4.93 -0.37
N ILE A 77 0.18 -5.27 0.90
CA ILE A 77 0.36 -4.28 1.96
C ILE A 77 1.63 -3.45 1.70
N ILE A 78 2.74 -4.09 1.40
CA ILE A 78 4.01 -3.41 1.14
C ILE A 78 3.91 -2.52 -0.11
N HIS A 79 3.25 -2.98 -1.17
CA HIS A 79 2.98 -2.20 -2.37
C HIS A 79 2.28 -0.87 -2.01
N GLU A 80 1.23 -0.94 -1.20
CA GLU A 80 0.51 0.26 -0.76
C GLU A 80 1.36 1.11 0.18
N MET A 81 2.20 0.51 1.00
CA MET A 81 3.11 1.26 1.87
C MET A 81 4.14 2.06 1.07
N ILE A 82 4.60 1.57 -0.07
CA ILE A 82 5.47 2.34 -0.97
C ILE A 82 4.73 3.59 -1.47
N HIS A 83 3.49 3.44 -1.92
CA HIS A 83 2.66 4.58 -2.30
C HIS A 83 2.50 5.57 -1.16
N TYR A 84 2.18 5.06 0.02
CA TYR A 84 2.00 5.88 1.20
C TYR A 84 3.28 6.65 1.55
N TYR A 85 4.43 5.99 1.51
CA TYR A 85 5.72 6.62 1.78
C TYR A 85 5.99 7.79 0.82
N ILE A 86 5.76 7.58 -0.46
CA ILE A 86 5.95 8.63 -1.48
C ILE A 86 5.02 9.81 -1.22
N LEU A 87 3.74 9.53 -0.98
CA LEU A 87 2.73 10.56 -0.72
C LEU A 87 3.00 11.30 0.59
N TYR A 88 3.26 10.57 1.66
CA TYR A 88 3.46 11.14 2.99
C TYR A 88 4.67 12.07 3.03
N ASN A 89 5.75 11.72 2.34
CA ASN A 89 6.98 12.51 2.29
C ASN A 89 6.96 13.58 1.19
N GLY A 90 5.86 13.73 0.46
CA GLY A 90 5.75 14.73 -0.59
C GLY A 90 6.73 14.52 -1.74
N LEU A 91 7.13 13.28 -1.99
CA LEU A 91 8.06 12.95 -3.06
C LEU A 91 7.33 12.94 -4.39
N LYS A 92 8.04 13.33 -5.45
CA LYS A 92 7.48 13.36 -6.80
C LYS A 92 7.94 12.14 -7.58
N ASP A 93 7.01 11.55 -8.33
CA ASP A 93 7.30 10.49 -9.26
C ASP A 93 6.75 10.85 -10.64
N THR A 94 7.23 10.16 -11.67
CA THR A 94 6.80 10.38 -13.06
C THR A 94 5.36 9.93 -13.29
N SER A 95 4.89 8.95 -12.49
CA SER A 95 3.53 8.42 -12.51
C SER A 95 3.31 7.67 -11.19
N PRO A 96 2.08 7.20 -10.90
CA PRO A 96 1.82 6.43 -9.67
C PRO A 96 2.71 5.21 -9.50
N HIS A 97 3.09 4.54 -10.60
CA HIS A 97 4.05 3.44 -10.60
C HIS A 97 5.27 3.83 -11.44
N GLY A 98 5.79 5.03 -11.22
CA GLY A 98 6.90 5.57 -11.98
C GLY A 98 8.25 5.10 -11.50
N LYS A 99 9.28 5.84 -11.89
CA LYS A 99 10.67 5.49 -11.62
C LYS A 99 10.97 5.31 -10.14
N LEU A 100 10.48 6.22 -9.29
CA LEU A 100 10.73 6.16 -7.84
C LEU A 100 10.05 4.94 -7.22
N PHE A 101 8.78 4.72 -7.52
CA PHE A 101 8.05 3.54 -7.02
C PHE A 101 8.77 2.25 -7.41
N ARG A 102 9.15 2.13 -8.68
CA ARG A 102 9.82 0.92 -9.19
C ARG A 102 11.19 0.69 -8.57
N GLN A 103 11.94 1.75 -8.30
CA GLN A 103 13.23 1.65 -7.61
C GLN A 103 13.06 1.15 -6.19
N MET A 104 12.08 1.68 -5.45
CA MET A 104 11.79 1.25 -4.08
C MET A 104 11.30 -0.20 -4.05
N MET A 105 10.38 -0.55 -4.95
CA MET A 105 9.86 -1.90 -5.10
C MET A 105 10.98 -2.91 -5.36
N LYS A 106 11.86 -2.60 -6.30
CA LYS A 106 12.99 -3.46 -6.66
C LYS A 106 13.95 -3.65 -5.49
N ALA A 107 14.28 -2.58 -4.79
CA ALA A 107 15.17 -2.64 -3.63
C ALA A 107 14.59 -3.52 -2.53
N ILE A 108 13.30 -3.41 -2.25
CA ILE A 108 12.62 -4.24 -1.25
C ILE A 108 12.58 -5.70 -1.70
N ASN A 109 12.25 -5.96 -2.95
CA ASN A 109 12.23 -7.31 -3.49
C ASN A 109 13.59 -8.00 -3.36
N GLU A 110 14.66 -7.30 -3.68
CA GLU A 110 16.02 -7.83 -3.58
C GLU A 110 16.44 -8.07 -2.13
N LYS A 111 16.21 -7.08 -1.26
CA LYS A 111 16.68 -7.16 0.13
C LYS A 111 15.90 -8.15 0.98
N PHE A 112 14.59 -8.29 0.74
CA PHE A 112 13.69 -9.08 1.59
C PHE A 112 13.13 -10.31 0.88
N SER A 113 13.64 -10.65 -0.30
CA SER A 113 13.19 -11.81 -1.11
C SER A 113 11.67 -11.77 -1.34
N ARG A 114 11.16 -10.61 -1.71
CA ARG A 114 9.75 -10.41 -1.99
C ARG A 114 9.46 -10.47 -3.50
N HIS A 115 8.19 -10.54 -3.85
CA HIS A 115 7.71 -10.58 -5.24
C HIS A 115 6.64 -9.52 -5.47
N ILE A 116 6.89 -8.30 -4.98
CA ILE A 116 6.00 -7.17 -5.18
C ILE A 116 6.00 -6.80 -6.65
N VAL A 117 4.82 -6.63 -7.22
CA VAL A 117 4.63 -6.27 -8.63
C VAL A 117 3.81 -4.99 -8.74
N VAL A 118 3.93 -4.33 -9.89
CA VAL A 118 3.18 -3.10 -10.15
C VAL A 118 1.69 -3.38 -10.29
N SER A 119 1.33 -4.49 -10.93
CA SER A 119 -0.07 -4.84 -11.16
C SER A 119 -0.25 -6.35 -11.19
N HIS A 120 -1.40 -6.80 -10.68
CA HIS A 120 -1.82 -8.21 -10.78
C HIS A 120 -2.73 -8.44 -11.99
N ARG A 121 -2.63 -7.59 -13.01
CA ARG A 121 -3.40 -7.72 -14.24
C ARG A 121 -3.15 -9.08 -14.87
N GLY A 122 -4.23 -9.81 -15.16
CA GLY A 122 -4.16 -11.16 -15.71
C GLY A 122 -4.04 -12.28 -14.68
N ALA A 123 -3.80 -11.97 -13.41
CA ALA A 123 -3.81 -12.96 -12.35
C ALA A 123 -5.24 -13.47 -12.13
N LYS A 124 -5.38 -14.80 -12.03
CA LYS A 124 -6.68 -15.41 -11.67
C LYS A 124 -6.79 -15.47 -10.16
N LEU A 125 -7.68 -14.68 -9.61
CA LEU A 125 -7.95 -14.63 -8.18
C LEU A 125 -9.31 -15.25 -7.90
N LYS A 126 -9.35 -16.10 -6.87
CA LYS A 126 -10.58 -16.74 -6.45
C LYS A 126 -11.39 -15.80 -5.57
N SER A 127 -12.66 -15.61 -5.92
CA SER A 127 -13.58 -14.83 -5.09
C SER A 127 -13.90 -15.56 -3.80
N MET A 128 -13.97 -14.83 -2.69
CA MET A 128 -14.34 -15.35 -1.39
C MET A 128 -15.87 -15.34 -1.15
N THR A 129 -16.63 -14.83 -2.08
CA THR A 129 -18.09 -14.78 -1.96
C THR A 129 -18.76 -15.99 -2.53
#